data_b85e33a6cc75ecac6688b0686fd19ace
#
_entry.id   b85e33a6cc75ecac6688b0686fd19ace
#
_cell.length_a   1.000
_cell.length_b   1.000
_cell.length_c   1.000
_cell.angle_alpha   90.00
_cell.angle_beta   90.00
_cell.angle_gamma   90.00
#
_symmetry.space_group_name_H-M   'P 1'
#
loop_
_entity.id
_entity.type
_entity.pdbx_description
1 polymer ?
#
loop_
_entity_poly.entity_id
_entity_poly.type
_entity_poly.pdbx_seq_one_letter_code
_entity_poly.pdbx_strand_id
1 'polypeptide(L)'
;MNWLIYKDATGEILSIFSGPEEEVSNYLHDGLSAIEGEGHFTTHFISNRQVLNRQPLPYSLDGLVLSGLPQDTQVIIGEHSYTVTDGIAELVFEYPGTYAVQLRCFPYIPADVEVIYED
;
A
#
# COMPACT_ATOMS: atom_id res chain seq x y z
N MET A 1 -18.76 -3.71 19.34
CA MET A 1 -18.72 -2.94 18.08
C MET A 1 -17.26 -2.75 17.69
N ASN A 2 -16.98 -2.89 16.41
CA ASN A 2 -15.64 -2.66 15.88
C ASN A 2 -15.60 -1.33 15.17
N TRP A 3 -14.51 -0.59 15.40
CA TRP A 3 -14.29 0.72 14.82
C TRP A 3 -12.97 0.72 14.07
N LEU A 4 -12.99 1.26 12.86
CA LEU A 4 -11.80 1.40 12.04
C LEU A 4 -11.34 2.85 12.15
N ILE A 5 -10.13 3.05 12.64
CA ILE A 5 -9.53 4.38 12.79
C ILE A 5 -8.64 4.62 11.59
N TYR A 6 -8.91 5.69 10.86
CA TYR A 6 -8.27 5.93 9.57
C TYR A 6 -7.86 7.39 9.42
N LYS A 7 -6.93 7.62 8.49
CA LYS A 7 -6.49 8.97 8.13
C LYS A 7 -7.51 9.62 7.20
N ASP A 8 -7.95 10.82 7.55
CA ASP A 8 -8.91 11.57 6.72
C ASP A 8 -8.35 11.88 5.32
N ALA A 9 -7.06 12.15 5.24
CA ALA A 9 -6.44 12.55 3.98
C ALA A 9 -6.37 11.42 2.94
N THR A 10 -6.20 10.17 3.38
CA THR A 10 -5.95 9.04 2.48
C THR A 10 -6.97 7.92 2.60
N GLY A 11 -7.62 7.77 3.76
CA GLY A 11 -8.47 6.61 4.03
C GLY A 11 -7.69 5.39 4.51
N GLU A 12 -6.40 5.54 4.80
CA GLU A 12 -5.59 4.44 5.30
C GLU A 12 -6.01 4.08 6.72
N ILE A 13 -6.35 2.81 6.95
CA ILE A 13 -6.75 2.31 8.27
C ILE A 13 -5.49 2.12 9.10
N LEU A 14 -5.43 2.79 10.25
CA LEU A 14 -4.27 2.75 11.14
C LEU A 14 -4.43 1.76 12.27
N SER A 15 -5.66 1.62 12.80
CA SER A 15 -5.90 0.68 13.88
C SER A 15 -7.37 0.28 13.91
N ILE A 16 -7.64 -0.79 14.66
CA ILE A 16 -8.98 -1.32 14.85
C ILE A 16 -9.25 -1.32 16.34
N PHE A 17 -10.35 -0.70 16.73
CA PHE A 17 -10.75 -0.61 18.12
C PHE A 17 -12.05 -1.38 18.32
N SER A 18 -12.11 -2.21 19.35
CA SER A 18 -13.32 -2.94 19.72
C SER A 18 -13.83 -2.41 21.05
N GLY A 19 -15.01 -1.83 21.04
CA GLY A 19 -15.59 -1.27 22.26
C GLY A 19 -16.73 -0.29 21.96
N PRO A 20 -17.20 0.42 22.99
CA PRO A 20 -18.32 1.36 22.83
C PRO A 20 -17.90 2.65 22.12
N GLU A 21 -18.87 3.26 21.45
CA GLU A 21 -18.65 4.51 20.71
C GLU A 21 -18.05 5.61 21.59
N GLU A 22 -18.42 5.63 22.85
CA GLU A 22 -17.98 6.66 23.78
C GLU A 22 -16.45 6.70 23.97
N GLU A 23 -15.81 5.54 23.81
CA GLU A 23 -14.36 5.43 23.97
C GLU A 23 -13.59 5.69 22.70
N VAL A 24 -14.25 5.68 21.54
CA VAL A 24 -13.60 5.89 20.25
C VAL A 24 -12.91 7.25 20.19
N SER A 25 -13.54 8.27 20.76
CA SER A 25 -12.98 9.63 20.74
C SER A 25 -11.62 9.74 21.42
N ASN A 26 -11.29 8.82 22.33
CA ASN A 26 -9.98 8.78 22.98
C ASN A 26 -8.84 8.45 22.03
N TYR A 27 -9.16 7.84 20.88
CA TYR A 27 -8.18 7.42 19.90
C TYR A 27 -8.10 8.36 18.70
N LEU A 28 -8.94 9.39 18.66
CA LEU A 28 -8.99 10.31 17.54
C LEU A 28 -8.11 11.54 17.83
N HIS A 29 -7.20 11.81 16.90
CA HIS A 29 -6.34 12.99 16.89
C HIS A 29 -6.61 13.76 15.61
N ASP A 30 -5.98 14.91 15.47
CA ASP A 30 -6.14 15.72 14.26
C ASP A 30 -5.80 14.90 13.00
N GLY A 31 -6.69 14.92 12.03
CA GLY A 31 -6.52 14.18 10.79
C GLY A 31 -6.96 12.73 10.84
N LEU A 32 -7.52 12.27 11.97
CA LEU A 32 -8.03 10.92 12.12
C LEU A 32 -9.54 10.92 12.31
N SER A 33 -10.18 9.90 11.77
CA SER A 33 -11.61 9.66 11.94
C SER A 33 -11.84 8.18 12.20
N ALA A 34 -13.04 7.84 12.64
CA ALA A 34 -13.43 6.46 12.90
C ALA A 34 -14.74 6.14 12.20
N ILE A 35 -14.86 4.92 11.74
CA ILE A 35 -16.10 4.40 11.16
C ILE A 35 -16.40 3.03 11.76
N GLU A 36 -17.66 2.78 12.09
CA GLU A 36 -18.09 1.49 12.57
C GLU A 36 -18.11 0.49 11.42
N GLY A 37 -17.54 -0.68 11.63
CA GLY A 37 -17.54 -1.73 10.62
C GLY A 37 -16.41 -2.71 10.84
N GLU A 38 -16.33 -3.66 9.93
CA GLU A 38 -15.28 -4.66 9.92
C GLU A 38 -14.36 -4.44 8.72
N GLY A 39 -13.07 -4.58 8.97
CA GLY A 39 -12.08 -4.42 7.92
C GLY A 39 -10.70 -4.72 8.47
N HIS A 40 -9.71 -4.72 7.59
CA HIS A 40 -8.34 -5.00 7.95
C HIS A 40 -7.42 -3.93 7.33
N PHE A 41 -6.47 -3.44 8.10
CA PHE A 41 -5.65 -2.31 7.67
C PHE A 41 -4.76 -2.62 6.46
N THR A 42 -4.50 -3.90 6.13
CA THR A 42 -3.70 -4.26 4.96
C THR A 42 -4.53 -4.55 3.71
N THR A 43 -5.81 -4.92 3.87
CA THR A 43 -6.66 -5.35 2.75
C THR A 43 -7.83 -4.42 2.46
N HIS A 44 -8.08 -3.46 3.35
CA HIS A 44 -9.18 -2.51 3.22
C HIS A 44 -8.70 -1.08 3.35
N PHE A 45 -9.50 -0.15 2.87
CA PHE A 45 -9.29 1.27 3.08
C PHE A 45 -10.65 1.98 3.12
N ILE A 46 -10.65 3.23 3.56
CA ILE A 46 -11.89 4.00 3.70
C ILE A 46 -11.96 5.05 2.58
N SER A 47 -13.09 5.07 1.89
CA SER A 47 -13.38 6.10 0.88
C SER A 47 -14.83 6.49 0.98
N ASN A 48 -15.11 7.79 1.06
CA ASN A 48 -16.47 8.32 1.21
C ASN A 48 -17.23 7.67 2.38
N ARG A 49 -16.52 7.44 3.49
CA ARG A 49 -17.03 6.79 4.70
C ARG A 49 -17.51 5.36 4.47
N GLN A 50 -16.92 4.69 3.49
CA GLN A 50 -17.21 3.29 3.19
C GLN A 50 -15.93 2.47 3.27
N VAL A 51 -16.07 1.25 3.77
CA VAL A 51 -14.96 0.29 3.81
C VAL A 51 -14.89 -0.40 2.47
N LEU A 52 -13.79 -0.22 1.77
CA LEU A 52 -13.58 -0.80 0.45
C LEU A 52 -12.40 -1.78 0.48
N ASN A 53 -12.49 -2.80 -0.37
CA ASN A 53 -11.39 -3.74 -0.54
C ASN A 53 -10.26 -3.09 -1.34
N ARG A 54 -9.02 -3.32 -0.90
CA ARG A 54 -7.86 -2.95 -1.70
C ARG A 54 -7.70 -3.96 -2.84
N GLN A 55 -7.34 -3.47 -4.00
CA GLN A 55 -7.09 -4.32 -5.15
C GLN A 55 -5.59 -4.66 -5.22
N PRO A 56 -5.21 -5.79 -5.83
CA PRO A 56 -3.79 -6.07 -6.07
C PRO A 56 -3.17 -4.97 -6.92
N LEU A 57 -1.93 -4.62 -6.61
CA LEU A 57 -1.21 -3.59 -7.35
C LEU A 57 -0.94 -4.10 -8.76
N PRO A 58 -1.39 -3.40 -9.81
CA PRO A 58 -1.15 -3.85 -11.18
C PRO A 58 0.30 -3.63 -11.57
N TYR A 59 0.89 -4.59 -12.28
CA TYR A 59 2.21 -4.45 -12.85
C TYR A 59 2.43 -5.51 -13.93
N SER A 60 3.41 -5.26 -14.79
CA SER A 60 3.94 -6.24 -15.73
C SER A 60 5.46 -6.21 -15.64
N LEU A 61 6.08 -7.37 -15.66
CA LEU A 61 7.54 -7.46 -15.66
C LEU A 61 7.99 -8.11 -16.97
N ASP A 62 8.85 -7.40 -17.69
CA ASP A 62 9.47 -7.90 -18.91
C ASP A 62 10.98 -7.70 -18.78
N GLY A 63 11.69 -8.80 -18.52
CA GLY A 63 13.13 -8.74 -18.24
C GLY A 63 13.39 -7.92 -16.98
N LEU A 64 13.97 -6.75 -17.15
CA LEU A 64 14.26 -5.82 -16.04
C LEU A 64 13.39 -4.56 -16.08
N VAL A 65 12.29 -4.60 -16.84
CA VAL A 65 11.40 -3.44 -16.97
C VAL A 65 10.06 -3.75 -16.35
N LEU A 66 9.67 -2.95 -15.35
CA LEU A 66 8.34 -2.98 -14.77
C LEU A 66 7.49 -1.91 -15.46
N SER A 67 6.27 -2.27 -15.85
CA SER A 67 5.35 -1.35 -16.50
C SER A 67 3.94 -1.52 -15.97
N GLY A 68 3.03 -0.63 -16.41
CA GLY A 68 1.65 -0.66 -15.95
C GLY A 68 1.46 -0.27 -14.49
N LEU A 69 2.46 0.39 -13.90
CA LEU A 69 2.42 0.79 -12.50
C LEU A 69 1.51 2.00 -12.31
N PRO A 70 0.76 2.07 -11.21
CA PRO A 70 0.02 3.29 -10.87
C PRO A 70 0.97 4.46 -10.64
N GLN A 71 0.46 5.68 -10.80
CA GLN A 71 1.24 6.88 -10.53
C GLN A 71 1.67 6.90 -9.06
N ASP A 72 2.91 7.32 -8.82
CA ASP A 72 3.52 7.42 -7.50
C ASP A 72 3.75 6.07 -6.82
N THR A 73 3.88 4.99 -7.60
CA THR A 73 4.26 3.70 -7.07
C THR A 73 5.69 3.76 -6.52
N GLN A 74 5.89 3.25 -5.31
CA GLN A 74 7.22 3.11 -4.73
C GLN A 74 7.78 1.75 -5.07
N VAL A 75 8.99 1.74 -5.63
CA VAL A 75 9.75 0.54 -5.93
C VAL A 75 10.86 0.44 -4.90
N ILE A 76 10.86 -0.62 -4.11
CA ILE A 76 11.80 -0.80 -3.00
C ILE A 76 12.67 -2.03 -3.29
N ILE A 77 13.98 -1.80 -3.36
CA ILE A 77 14.97 -2.86 -3.59
C ILE A 77 16.01 -2.76 -2.47
N GLY A 78 15.97 -3.71 -1.53
CA GLY A 78 16.84 -3.65 -0.36
C GLY A 78 16.64 -2.37 0.44
N GLU A 79 17.68 -1.54 0.54
CA GLU A 79 17.62 -0.27 1.26
C GLU A 79 17.29 0.91 0.35
N HIS A 80 17.13 0.67 -0.95
CA HIS A 80 16.84 1.72 -1.91
C HIS A 80 15.37 1.78 -2.25
N SER A 81 14.85 2.98 -2.37
CA SER A 81 13.47 3.19 -2.80
C SER A 81 13.40 4.28 -3.86
N TYR A 82 12.52 4.09 -4.82
CA TYR A 82 12.30 5.01 -5.92
C TYR A 82 10.81 5.27 -6.08
N THR A 83 10.46 6.49 -6.46
CA THR A 83 9.08 6.82 -6.79
C THR A 83 8.92 6.87 -8.30
N VAL A 84 7.97 6.09 -8.83
CA VAL A 84 7.72 6.01 -10.26
C VAL A 84 6.50 6.86 -10.60
N THR A 85 6.70 7.84 -11.47
CA THR A 85 5.63 8.78 -11.83
C THR A 85 5.05 8.53 -13.22
N ASP A 86 5.78 7.81 -14.09
CA ASP A 86 5.38 7.56 -15.47
C ASP A 86 4.89 6.12 -15.71
N GLY A 87 4.75 5.33 -14.65
CA GLY A 87 4.26 3.96 -14.75
C GLY A 87 5.29 2.94 -15.21
N ILE A 88 6.52 3.33 -15.44
CA ILE A 88 7.58 2.44 -15.94
C ILE A 88 8.81 2.56 -15.05
N ALA A 89 9.38 1.43 -14.68
CA ALA A 89 10.61 1.37 -13.90
C ALA A 89 11.61 0.44 -14.60
N GLU A 90 12.76 0.97 -14.97
CA GLU A 90 13.86 0.17 -15.49
C GLU A 90 14.78 -0.19 -14.34
N LEU A 91 14.97 -1.49 -14.12
CA LEU A 91 15.77 -2.00 -13.00
C LEU A 91 17.20 -2.21 -13.47
N VAL A 92 18.15 -1.74 -12.65
CA VAL A 92 19.57 -1.85 -12.95
C VAL A 92 20.26 -2.51 -11.75
N PHE A 93 20.97 -3.61 -12.02
CA PHE A 93 21.74 -4.33 -11.02
C PHE A 93 23.20 -4.45 -11.43
N GLU A 94 24.11 -4.39 -10.46
CA GLU A 94 25.54 -4.51 -10.73
C GLU A 94 25.99 -5.95 -10.92
N TYR A 95 25.32 -6.88 -10.24
CA TYR A 95 25.73 -8.28 -10.22
C TYR A 95 24.58 -9.19 -10.59
N PRO A 96 24.85 -10.34 -11.24
CA PRO A 96 23.81 -11.32 -11.49
C PRO A 96 23.26 -11.89 -10.18
N GLY A 97 21.99 -12.26 -10.19
CA GLY A 97 21.35 -12.84 -9.02
C GLY A 97 19.85 -12.66 -9.03
N THR A 98 19.24 -13.12 -7.96
CA THR A 98 17.81 -12.99 -7.76
C THR A 98 17.56 -11.88 -6.73
N TYR A 99 16.69 -10.95 -7.10
CA TYR A 99 16.42 -9.77 -6.28
C TYR A 99 14.96 -9.72 -5.90
N ALA A 100 14.69 -9.40 -4.64
CA ALA A 100 13.33 -9.16 -4.16
C ALA A 100 13.02 -7.68 -4.33
N VAL A 101 11.94 -7.39 -5.06
CA VAL A 101 11.48 -6.03 -5.31
C VAL A 101 10.09 -5.88 -4.73
N GLN A 102 9.90 -4.86 -3.90
CA GLN A 102 8.59 -4.56 -3.33
C GLN A 102 7.98 -3.37 -4.06
N LEU A 103 6.69 -3.49 -4.39
CA LEU A 103 5.94 -2.41 -5.02
C LEU A 103 4.87 -1.95 -4.06
N ARG A 104 4.79 -0.65 -3.80
CA ARG A 104 3.81 -0.07 -2.90
C ARG A 104 3.17 1.15 -3.53
N CYS A 105 1.85 1.16 -3.53
CA CYS A 105 1.08 2.32 -3.95
C CYS A 105 -0.28 2.26 -3.27
N PHE A 106 -0.50 3.09 -2.27
CA PHE A 106 -1.81 3.14 -1.63
C PHE A 106 -2.86 3.64 -2.62
N PRO A 107 -4.06 3.05 -2.72
CA PRO A 107 -4.65 2.05 -1.80
C PRO A 107 -4.50 0.59 -2.25
N TYR A 108 -3.57 0.30 -3.13
CA TYR A 108 -3.38 -1.07 -3.62
C TYR A 108 -2.69 -1.94 -2.58
N ILE A 109 -2.93 -3.25 -2.66
CA ILE A 109 -2.22 -4.22 -1.84
C ILE A 109 -0.77 -4.27 -2.33
N PRO A 110 0.23 -4.13 -1.44
CA PRO A 110 1.63 -4.19 -1.86
C PRO A 110 1.95 -5.50 -2.58
N ALA A 111 2.83 -5.44 -3.58
CA ALA A 111 3.24 -6.60 -4.35
C ALA A 111 4.72 -6.89 -4.10
N ASP A 112 5.06 -8.18 -4.03
CA ASP A 112 6.43 -8.65 -3.97
C ASP A 112 6.76 -9.31 -5.30
N VAL A 113 7.83 -8.85 -5.93
CA VAL A 113 8.24 -9.33 -7.25
C VAL A 113 9.64 -9.90 -7.16
N GLU A 114 9.83 -11.10 -7.68
CA GLU A 114 11.16 -11.69 -7.79
C GLU A 114 11.72 -11.39 -9.17
N VAL A 115 12.88 -10.73 -9.20
CA VAL A 115 13.53 -10.33 -10.45
C VAL A 115 14.85 -11.07 -10.56
N ILE A 116 15.07 -11.72 -11.68
CA ILE A 116 16.29 -12.46 -11.95
C ILE A 116 17.11 -11.68 -12.97
N TYR A 117 18.32 -11.29 -12.58
CA TYR A 117 19.27 -10.65 -13.45
C TYR A 117 20.35 -11.65 -13.82
N GLU A 118 20.49 -11.90 -15.10
CA GLU A 118 21.52 -12.78 -15.65
C GLU A 118 22.46 -11.95 -16.54
N ASP A 119 23.72 -12.20 -16.35
CA ASP A 119 24.75 -11.50 -17.13
C ASP A 119 24.93 -12.17 -18.52
#